data_80aad42e4d60b3b1d2af9e3adba67f5f
#
_entry.id   80aad42e4d60b3b1d2af9e3adba67f5f
#
_cell.length_a   1.000
_cell.length_b   1.000
_cell.length_c   1.000
_cell.angle_alpha   90.00
_cell.angle_beta   90.00
_cell.angle_gamma   90.00
#
_symmetry.space_group_name_H-M   'P 1'
#
loop_
_entity.id
_entity.type
_entity.pdbx_description
1 polymer ?
#
loop_
_entity_poly.entity_id
_entity_poly.type
_entity_poly.pdbx_seq_one_letter_code
_entity_poly.pdbx_strand_id
1 'polypeptide(L)'
;LGPSTIGVWNREHIWPQSRGGFADGTSSFADGINIWLPTNADDILSGHADAHHIRAEDGQENSSRSNRDYGTDYNGPTGSLGTWKGDVARSLFYMAVRYNGLTLINGNPADNISGQIGDLASLLTWNSTDPADDFEMNRNNYIYTWQVNRNPFIDYPNLADYIWGENYGQQWFPTLSQPKFDEANVRVYPIPTRDEITISGVESFAKVEIYAINGQQVLSKEIEGFTQLKLNLPSGMYLMKIQTENQTITKKIIIK
;
A
#
# COMPACT_ATOMS: atom_id res chain seq x y z
N LEU A 1 2.72 18.73 -18.92
CA LEU A 1 2.65 17.99 -20.20
C LEU A 1 3.22 18.89 -21.28
N GLY A 2 4.38 18.54 -21.82
CA GLY A 2 5.06 19.28 -22.87
C GLY A 2 5.02 18.53 -24.21
N PRO A 3 5.34 19.20 -25.30
CA PRO A 3 5.43 18.58 -26.63
C PRO A 3 6.64 17.65 -26.78
N SER A 4 7.56 17.64 -25.82
CA SER A 4 8.77 16.80 -25.80
C SER A 4 8.67 15.81 -24.63
N THR A 5 9.28 14.64 -24.76
CA THR A 5 9.45 13.67 -23.67
C THR A 5 10.67 13.96 -22.78
N ILE A 6 11.57 14.87 -23.21
CA ILE A 6 12.83 15.15 -22.51
C ILE A 6 12.58 16.15 -21.36
N GLY A 7 12.96 15.78 -20.14
CA GLY A 7 12.89 16.63 -18.97
C GLY A 7 11.47 17.02 -18.51
N VAL A 8 10.49 16.26 -18.94
CA VAL A 8 9.08 16.43 -18.56
C VAL A 8 8.51 15.11 -18.04
N TRP A 9 7.52 15.21 -17.18
CA TRP A 9 6.74 14.04 -16.77
C TRP A 9 5.50 13.88 -17.64
N ASN A 10 5.09 12.64 -17.83
CA ASN A 10 3.85 12.26 -18.52
C ASN A 10 2.93 11.51 -17.57
N ARG A 11 1.67 11.44 -17.96
CA ARG A 11 0.71 10.55 -17.34
C ARG A 11 0.94 9.14 -17.90
N GLU A 12 1.48 8.26 -17.09
CA GLU A 12 1.64 6.85 -17.40
C GLU A 12 0.37 6.09 -17.04
N HIS A 13 -0.11 5.29 -17.98
CA HIS A 13 -1.09 4.25 -17.75
C HIS A 13 -0.35 2.93 -17.58
N ILE A 14 -0.25 2.43 -16.33
CA ILE A 14 0.48 1.19 -16.03
C ILE A 14 -0.08 0.02 -16.85
N TRP A 15 -1.40 -0.11 -16.96
CA TRP A 15 -2.00 -0.89 -18.04
C TRP A 15 -2.11 -0.01 -19.27
N PRO A 16 -1.39 -0.30 -20.37
CA PRO A 16 -1.40 0.57 -21.55
C PRO A 16 -2.82 0.74 -22.12
N GLN A 17 -3.17 1.95 -22.48
CA GLN A 17 -4.52 2.26 -22.98
C GLN A 17 -4.94 1.38 -24.17
N SER A 18 -4.03 1.21 -25.14
CA SER A 18 -4.29 0.38 -26.33
C SER A 18 -4.50 -1.09 -25.98
N ARG A 19 -3.74 -1.62 -25.04
CA ARG A 19 -3.88 -3.00 -24.56
C ARG A 19 -5.09 -3.19 -23.64
N GLY A 20 -5.50 -2.14 -22.96
CA GLY A 20 -6.69 -2.17 -22.08
C GLY A 20 -8.01 -2.01 -22.81
N GLY A 21 -8.01 -1.62 -24.09
CA GLY A 21 -9.24 -1.34 -24.82
C GLY A 21 -9.88 0.01 -24.47
N PHE A 22 -9.16 0.91 -23.80
CA PHE A 22 -9.63 2.25 -23.41
C PHE A 22 -8.80 3.40 -24.04
N ALA A 23 -8.10 3.11 -25.16
CA ALA A 23 -7.32 4.13 -25.88
C ALA A 23 -8.19 5.31 -26.36
N ASP A 24 -9.41 5.02 -26.80
CA ASP A 24 -10.37 6.01 -27.25
C ASP A 24 -11.28 6.53 -26.12
N GLY A 25 -10.96 6.18 -24.89
CA GLY A 25 -11.69 6.63 -23.72
C GLY A 25 -11.60 8.16 -23.58
N THR A 26 -12.73 8.82 -23.63
CA THR A 26 -12.84 10.28 -23.41
C THR A 26 -13.35 10.61 -22.03
N SER A 27 -13.61 9.60 -21.19
CA SER A 27 -14.08 9.79 -19.84
C SER A 27 -13.05 10.54 -19.01
N SER A 28 -13.44 11.67 -18.45
CA SER A 28 -12.68 12.40 -17.44
C SER A 28 -12.93 11.85 -16.05
N PHE A 29 -13.83 10.88 -15.90
CA PHE A 29 -14.25 10.31 -14.64
C PHE A 29 -13.93 8.82 -14.61
N ALA A 30 -13.28 8.37 -13.53
CA ALA A 30 -13.13 6.96 -13.24
C ALA A 30 -14.50 6.37 -12.84
N ASP A 31 -14.67 5.09 -13.11
CA ASP A 31 -15.81 4.35 -12.59
C ASP A 31 -15.77 4.34 -11.05
N GLY A 32 -16.91 4.57 -10.43
CA GLY A 32 -17.03 4.71 -8.97
C GLY A 32 -17.06 6.15 -8.46
N ILE A 33 -16.66 7.16 -9.25
CA ILE A 33 -16.79 8.57 -8.85
C ILE A 33 -18.25 8.94 -8.63
N ASN A 34 -19.15 8.46 -9.47
CA ASN A 34 -20.57 8.65 -9.24
C ASN A 34 -21.10 7.57 -8.30
N ILE A 35 -21.05 7.84 -7.02
CA ILE A 35 -21.49 6.92 -5.95
C ILE A 35 -22.99 6.58 -6.01
N TRP A 36 -23.77 7.33 -6.78
CA TRP A 36 -25.22 7.12 -6.94
C TRP A 36 -25.55 6.12 -8.04
N LEU A 37 -24.58 5.80 -8.90
CA LEU A 37 -24.73 4.80 -9.95
C LEU A 37 -23.93 3.56 -9.60
N PRO A 38 -24.48 2.36 -9.86
CA PRO A 38 -23.71 1.13 -9.72
C PRO A 38 -22.45 1.18 -10.58
N THR A 39 -21.31 0.80 -10.03
CA THR A 39 -20.10 0.58 -10.81
C THR A 39 -20.29 -0.66 -11.66
N ASN A 40 -19.80 -0.63 -12.91
CA ASN A 40 -19.92 -1.73 -13.84
C ASN A 40 -18.54 -2.19 -14.29
N ALA A 41 -18.19 -3.44 -13.97
CA ALA A 41 -16.93 -4.04 -14.39
C ALA A 41 -16.78 -4.16 -15.93
N ASP A 42 -17.86 -4.06 -16.67
CA ASP A 42 -17.86 -4.04 -18.13
C ASP A 42 -17.62 -2.64 -18.72
N ASP A 43 -17.61 -1.59 -17.88
CA ASP A 43 -17.31 -0.22 -18.31
C ASP A 43 -15.80 0.01 -18.40
N ILE A 44 -15.18 -0.71 -19.32
CA ILE A 44 -13.73 -0.71 -19.51
C ILE A 44 -13.17 0.68 -19.89
N LEU A 45 -13.98 1.54 -20.53
CA LEU A 45 -13.55 2.88 -20.92
C LEU A 45 -13.23 3.75 -19.69
N SER A 46 -13.81 3.45 -18.56
CA SER A 46 -13.50 4.11 -17.28
C SER A 46 -12.06 3.87 -16.83
N GLY A 47 -11.40 2.83 -17.31
CA GLY A 47 -9.98 2.59 -17.07
C GLY A 47 -9.08 3.75 -17.54
N HIS A 48 -9.52 4.53 -18.55
CA HIS A 48 -8.81 5.72 -18.99
C HIS A 48 -8.54 6.75 -17.87
N ALA A 49 -9.43 6.88 -16.93
CA ALA A 49 -9.34 7.85 -15.83
C ALA A 49 -9.13 7.21 -14.45
N ASP A 50 -9.01 5.89 -14.36
CA ASP A 50 -8.87 5.20 -13.08
C ASP A 50 -7.51 5.49 -12.43
N ALA A 51 -7.58 6.21 -11.29
CA ALA A 51 -6.38 6.67 -10.60
C ALA A 51 -5.52 5.54 -10.01
N HIS A 52 -6.05 4.33 -9.82
CA HIS A 52 -5.30 3.23 -9.24
C HIS A 52 -4.17 2.70 -10.15
N HIS A 53 -4.24 2.94 -11.45
CA HIS A 53 -3.17 2.56 -12.38
C HIS A 53 -2.53 3.73 -13.13
N ILE A 54 -2.90 4.98 -12.82
CA ILE A 54 -2.28 6.17 -13.42
C ILE A 54 -1.17 6.66 -12.51
N ARG A 55 0.00 6.94 -13.09
CA ARG A 55 1.18 7.49 -12.39
C ARG A 55 1.75 8.69 -13.14
N ALA A 56 2.46 9.55 -12.42
CA ALA A 56 3.36 10.50 -13.03
C ALA A 56 4.69 9.77 -13.29
N GLU A 57 5.12 9.76 -14.53
CA GLU A 57 6.33 9.06 -14.98
C GLU A 57 7.22 9.99 -15.80
N ASP A 58 8.53 9.77 -15.81
CA ASP A 58 9.43 10.45 -16.74
C ASP A 58 8.99 10.18 -18.17
N GLY A 59 8.93 11.23 -18.99
CA GLY A 59 8.39 11.12 -20.35
C GLY A 59 9.22 10.24 -21.28
N GLN A 60 10.54 10.14 -21.06
CA GLN A 60 11.40 9.25 -21.84
C GLN A 60 11.21 7.81 -21.40
N GLU A 61 11.08 7.57 -20.10
CA GLU A 61 10.85 6.24 -19.56
C GLU A 61 9.49 5.70 -19.96
N ASN A 62 8.43 6.53 -19.85
CA ASN A 62 7.10 6.21 -20.37
C ASN A 62 7.14 5.79 -21.85
N SER A 63 7.85 6.58 -22.68
CA SER A 63 8.02 6.26 -24.10
C SER A 63 8.85 4.99 -24.34
N SER A 64 9.87 4.74 -23.51
CA SER A 64 10.69 3.54 -23.54
C SER A 64 9.90 2.30 -23.18
N ARG A 65 9.06 2.38 -22.16
CA ARG A 65 8.17 1.28 -21.77
C ARG A 65 7.13 0.99 -22.86
N SER A 66 6.50 2.03 -23.42
CA SER A 66 5.47 1.88 -24.45
C SER A 66 4.37 0.89 -24.05
N ASN A 67 4.13 -0.16 -24.85
CA ASN A 67 3.13 -1.20 -24.57
C ASN A 67 3.75 -2.52 -24.06
N ARG A 68 5.05 -2.52 -23.74
CA ARG A 68 5.76 -3.74 -23.32
C ARG A 68 5.20 -4.33 -22.03
N ASP A 69 5.37 -5.64 -21.91
CA ASP A 69 5.04 -6.38 -20.69
C ASP A 69 6.05 -6.08 -19.59
N TYR A 70 5.58 -6.10 -18.35
CA TYR A 70 6.46 -5.96 -17.19
C TYR A 70 7.15 -7.29 -16.86
N GLY A 71 8.38 -7.22 -16.38
CA GLY A 71 9.20 -8.39 -16.08
C GLY A 71 10.41 -8.47 -16.97
N THR A 72 10.57 -9.54 -17.74
CA THR A 72 11.72 -9.74 -18.62
C THR A 72 11.75 -8.83 -19.84
N ASP A 73 10.58 -8.41 -20.34
CA ASP A 73 10.48 -7.51 -21.49
C ASP A 73 10.76 -6.06 -21.09
N TYR A 74 10.18 -5.62 -19.98
CA TYR A 74 10.47 -4.31 -19.39
C TYR A 74 10.66 -4.43 -17.88
N ASN A 75 11.86 -4.10 -17.40
CA ASN A 75 12.26 -4.21 -16.00
C ASN A 75 12.68 -2.86 -15.40
N GLY A 76 12.29 -1.75 -16.03
CA GLY A 76 12.61 -0.40 -15.62
C GLY A 76 13.94 0.12 -16.14
N PRO A 77 14.26 1.38 -15.85
CA PRO A 77 15.50 2.02 -16.28
C PRO A 77 16.72 1.37 -15.63
N THR A 78 17.84 1.37 -16.36
CA THR A 78 19.13 0.86 -15.87
C THR A 78 19.53 1.60 -14.60
N GLY A 79 19.88 0.87 -13.55
CA GLY A 79 20.27 1.43 -12.26
C GLY A 79 19.11 1.78 -11.33
N SER A 80 17.87 1.49 -11.71
CA SER A 80 16.72 1.58 -10.82
C SER A 80 16.90 0.65 -9.61
N LEU A 81 16.53 1.14 -8.41
CA LEU A 81 16.52 0.32 -7.19
C LEU A 81 15.35 -0.67 -7.16
N GLY A 82 14.37 -0.50 -8.05
CA GLY A 82 13.24 -1.41 -8.18
C GLY A 82 12.13 -1.23 -7.13
N THR A 83 12.18 -0.20 -6.32
CA THR A 83 11.18 0.13 -5.27
C THR A 83 9.80 0.55 -5.81
N TRP A 84 9.60 0.51 -7.10
CA TRP A 84 8.35 0.79 -7.81
C TRP A 84 7.67 -0.49 -8.35
N LYS A 85 8.35 -1.62 -8.27
CA LYS A 85 7.92 -2.87 -8.92
C LYS A 85 6.67 -3.44 -8.27
N GLY A 86 6.62 -3.43 -6.95
CA GLY A 86 5.42 -3.82 -6.21
C GLY A 86 4.22 -2.94 -6.52
N ASP A 87 4.43 -1.61 -6.62
CA ASP A 87 3.39 -0.64 -6.98
C ASP A 87 2.75 -0.97 -8.33
N VAL A 88 3.60 -1.28 -9.33
CA VAL A 88 3.15 -1.68 -10.66
C VAL A 88 2.37 -2.98 -10.61
N ALA A 89 2.88 -3.99 -9.91
CA ALA A 89 2.21 -5.28 -9.77
C ALA A 89 0.82 -5.12 -9.15
N ARG A 90 0.71 -4.40 -8.03
CA ARG A 90 -0.56 -4.13 -7.35
C ARG A 90 -1.54 -3.30 -8.19
N SER A 91 -1.03 -2.40 -9.02
CA SER A 91 -1.85 -1.64 -9.97
C SER A 91 -2.43 -2.55 -11.07
N LEU A 92 -1.64 -3.48 -11.59
CA LEU A 92 -2.08 -4.42 -12.62
C LEU A 92 -3.04 -5.47 -12.06
N PHE A 93 -2.81 -5.97 -10.85
CA PHE A 93 -3.73 -6.86 -10.16
C PHE A 93 -5.09 -6.20 -9.97
N TYR A 94 -5.11 -4.94 -9.55
CA TYR A 94 -6.35 -4.16 -9.42
C TYR A 94 -7.09 -4.08 -10.76
N MET A 95 -6.41 -3.70 -11.83
CA MET A 95 -7.03 -3.56 -13.14
C MET A 95 -7.64 -4.88 -13.63
N ALA A 96 -6.94 -6.00 -13.42
CA ALA A 96 -7.41 -7.31 -13.83
C ALA A 96 -8.65 -7.81 -13.08
N VAL A 97 -8.86 -7.39 -11.82
CA VAL A 97 -10.07 -7.75 -11.06
C VAL A 97 -11.17 -6.72 -11.18
N ARG A 98 -10.81 -5.46 -11.50
CA ARG A 98 -11.77 -4.37 -11.59
C ARG A 98 -12.52 -4.36 -12.91
N TYR A 99 -11.86 -4.71 -14.01
CA TYR A 99 -12.39 -4.60 -15.36
C TYR A 99 -12.46 -5.96 -16.04
N ASN A 100 -13.67 -6.36 -16.47
CA ASN A 100 -13.86 -7.57 -17.26
C ASN A 100 -13.11 -7.46 -18.59
N GLY A 101 -12.51 -8.55 -19.02
CA GLY A 101 -11.73 -8.61 -20.25
C GLY A 101 -10.26 -8.23 -20.09
N LEU A 102 -9.81 -7.77 -18.92
CA LEU A 102 -8.39 -7.59 -18.60
C LEU A 102 -7.86 -8.85 -17.89
N THR A 103 -6.78 -9.42 -18.42
CA THR A 103 -6.21 -10.68 -17.93
C THR A 103 -4.69 -10.60 -17.84
N LEU A 104 -4.14 -11.04 -16.74
CA LEU A 104 -2.70 -11.21 -16.56
C LEU A 104 -2.25 -12.57 -17.07
N ILE A 105 -1.21 -12.58 -17.89
CA ILE A 105 -0.71 -13.77 -18.59
C ILE A 105 0.74 -14.04 -18.15
N ASN A 106 1.10 -15.32 -18.02
CA ASN A 106 2.51 -15.69 -17.89
C ASN A 106 3.26 -15.49 -19.19
N GLY A 107 4.47 -14.94 -19.11
CA GLY A 107 5.29 -14.59 -20.25
C GLY A 107 4.87 -13.26 -20.90
N ASN A 108 5.32 -13.03 -22.10
CA ASN A 108 5.17 -11.76 -22.80
C ASN A 108 4.23 -11.93 -24.01
N PRO A 109 2.90 -11.77 -23.83
CA PRO A 109 1.97 -11.75 -24.96
C PRO A 109 2.28 -10.57 -25.89
N ALA A 110 1.99 -10.70 -27.19
CA ALA A 110 2.29 -9.65 -28.15
C ALA A 110 1.56 -8.34 -27.80
N ASP A 111 2.24 -7.21 -27.95
CA ASP A 111 1.77 -5.86 -27.56
C ASP A 111 0.46 -5.42 -28.20
N ASN A 112 0.08 -6.03 -29.30
CA ASN A 112 -1.16 -5.74 -30.03
C ASN A 112 -2.36 -6.58 -29.56
N ILE A 113 -2.19 -7.47 -28.58
CA ILE A 113 -3.29 -8.26 -28.05
C ILE A 113 -4.01 -7.43 -26.98
N SER A 114 -5.25 -7.07 -27.27
CA SER A 114 -6.09 -6.33 -26.33
C SER A 114 -6.52 -7.23 -25.16
N GLY A 115 -6.61 -6.64 -23.96
CA GLY A 115 -7.05 -7.30 -22.75
C GLY A 115 -6.01 -8.19 -22.06
N GLN A 116 -4.79 -8.29 -22.60
CA GLN A 116 -3.73 -9.11 -22.03
C GLN A 116 -2.47 -8.30 -21.73
N ILE A 117 -1.82 -8.60 -20.62
CA ILE A 117 -0.50 -8.08 -20.26
C ILE A 117 0.24 -9.11 -19.39
N GLY A 118 1.56 -9.18 -19.52
CA GLY A 118 2.45 -10.04 -18.74
C GLY A 118 3.45 -9.22 -17.89
N ASP A 119 4.37 -9.86 -17.25
CA ASP A 119 4.46 -11.30 -16.99
C ASP A 119 3.95 -11.60 -15.59
N LEU A 120 2.90 -12.36 -15.46
CA LEU A 120 2.26 -12.65 -14.17
C LEU A 120 3.23 -13.23 -13.12
N ALA A 121 4.13 -14.13 -13.53
CA ALA A 121 5.08 -14.72 -12.59
C ALA A 121 6.05 -13.67 -12.03
N SER A 122 6.50 -12.74 -12.89
CA SER A 122 7.33 -11.60 -12.46
C SER A 122 6.55 -10.66 -11.53
N LEU A 123 5.28 -10.38 -11.84
CA LEU A 123 4.44 -9.49 -11.03
C LEU A 123 4.19 -10.06 -9.62
N LEU A 124 3.92 -11.37 -9.51
CA LEU A 124 3.79 -12.02 -8.20
C LEU A 124 5.09 -11.93 -7.38
N THR A 125 6.23 -12.14 -8.03
CA THR A 125 7.54 -11.97 -7.39
C THR A 125 7.76 -10.52 -6.95
N TRP A 126 7.43 -9.54 -7.77
CA TRP A 126 7.57 -8.12 -7.44
C TRP A 126 6.70 -7.72 -6.25
N ASN A 127 5.45 -8.17 -6.22
CA ASN A 127 4.55 -7.91 -5.11
C ASN A 127 5.07 -8.44 -3.77
N SER A 128 5.76 -9.60 -3.78
CA SER A 128 6.32 -10.19 -2.56
C SER A 128 7.64 -9.56 -2.12
N THR A 129 8.47 -9.09 -3.07
CA THR A 129 9.80 -8.52 -2.80
C THR A 129 9.80 -7.02 -2.56
N ASP A 130 8.76 -6.32 -3.02
CA ASP A 130 8.55 -4.89 -2.86
C ASP A 130 7.16 -4.67 -2.23
N PRO A 131 7.05 -4.80 -0.89
CA PRO A 131 5.79 -4.71 -0.17
C PRO A 131 5.22 -3.29 -0.22
N ALA A 132 3.89 -3.18 -0.06
CA ALA A 132 3.20 -1.90 -0.01
C ALA A 132 3.77 -1.01 1.11
N ASP A 133 4.13 0.21 0.76
CA ASP A 133 4.71 1.21 1.64
C ASP A 133 3.70 2.31 2.06
N ASP A 134 4.17 3.24 2.88
CA ASP A 134 3.33 4.35 3.35
C ASP A 134 2.86 5.26 2.21
N PHE A 135 3.66 5.41 1.15
CA PHE A 135 3.27 6.19 -0.02
C PHE A 135 2.07 5.57 -0.73
N GLU A 136 2.12 4.25 -0.99
CA GLU A 136 1.00 3.54 -1.60
C GLU A 136 -0.26 3.56 -0.71
N MET A 137 -0.09 3.32 0.59
CA MET A 137 -1.20 3.34 1.55
C MET A 137 -1.87 4.72 1.60
N ASN A 138 -1.09 5.79 1.70
CA ASN A 138 -1.60 7.16 1.69
C ASN A 138 -2.28 7.50 0.37
N ARG A 139 -1.70 7.07 -0.76
CA ARG A 139 -2.28 7.25 -2.08
C ARG A 139 -3.61 6.50 -2.21
N ASN A 140 -3.70 5.26 -1.74
CA ASN A 140 -4.92 4.47 -1.73
C ASN A 140 -6.02 5.15 -0.90
N ASN A 141 -5.68 5.68 0.27
CA ASN A 141 -6.58 6.48 1.10
C ASN A 141 -7.07 7.73 0.37
N TYR A 142 -6.18 8.46 -0.31
CA TYR A 142 -6.53 9.67 -1.04
C TYR A 142 -7.43 9.38 -2.25
N ILE A 143 -7.12 8.36 -3.04
CA ILE A 143 -7.95 7.93 -4.18
C ILE A 143 -9.36 7.57 -3.70
N TYR A 144 -9.49 6.88 -2.56
CA TYR A 144 -10.79 6.54 -1.99
C TYR A 144 -11.68 7.77 -1.76
N THR A 145 -11.11 8.92 -1.39
CA THR A 145 -11.89 10.15 -1.19
C THR A 145 -12.48 10.73 -2.48
N TRP A 146 -11.92 10.36 -3.63
CA TRP A 146 -12.32 10.86 -4.94
C TRP A 146 -13.06 9.84 -5.78
N GLN A 147 -12.59 8.58 -5.77
CA GLN A 147 -13.05 7.52 -6.64
C GLN A 147 -13.94 6.49 -5.91
N VAL A 148 -14.03 6.62 -4.59
CA VAL A 148 -14.90 5.84 -3.68
C VAL A 148 -14.62 4.32 -3.72
N ASN A 149 -13.47 3.91 -4.26
CA ASN A 149 -13.00 2.54 -4.23
C ASN A 149 -11.53 2.48 -3.79
N ARG A 150 -11.06 1.30 -3.43
CA ARG A 150 -9.68 1.06 -2.98
C ARG A 150 -9.06 -0.01 -3.83
N ASN A 151 -7.74 0.02 -3.94
CA ASN A 151 -6.99 -1.10 -4.45
C ASN A 151 -6.80 -2.14 -3.32
N PRO A 152 -7.46 -3.30 -3.38
CA PRO A 152 -7.38 -4.29 -2.32
C PRO A 152 -6.01 -4.94 -2.21
N PHE A 153 -5.18 -4.89 -3.25
CA PHE A 153 -3.83 -5.46 -3.24
C PHE A 153 -2.82 -4.59 -2.51
N ILE A 154 -3.14 -3.32 -2.25
CA ILE A 154 -2.37 -2.45 -1.35
C ILE A 154 -2.77 -2.76 0.11
N ASP A 155 -4.07 -2.92 0.38
CA ASP A 155 -4.57 -3.24 1.72
C ASP A 155 -4.23 -4.67 2.15
N TYR A 156 -4.22 -5.61 1.19
CA TYR A 156 -4.00 -7.05 1.41
C TYR A 156 -3.14 -7.64 0.29
N PRO A 157 -1.82 -7.38 0.27
CA PRO A 157 -0.94 -7.80 -0.83
C PRO A 157 -0.95 -9.31 -1.09
N ASN A 158 -1.15 -10.12 -0.05
CA ASN A 158 -1.23 -11.57 -0.15
C ASN A 158 -2.47 -12.07 -0.93
N LEU A 159 -3.46 -11.23 -1.16
CA LEU A 159 -4.64 -11.59 -1.95
C LEU A 159 -4.27 -12.06 -3.37
N ALA A 160 -3.19 -11.52 -3.93
CA ALA A 160 -2.69 -11.92 -5.24
C ALA A 160 -2.33 -13.41 -5.32
N ASP A 161 -1.76 -13.97 -4.23
CA ASP A 161 -1.39 -15.39 -4.18
C ASP A 161 -2.61 -16.32 -4.21
N TYR A 162 -3.74 -15.88 -3.66
CA TYR A 162 -4.99 -16.66 -3.66
C TYR A 162 -5.73 -16.58 -5.00
N ILE A 163 -5.49 -15.54 -5.80
CA ILE A 163 -6.13 -15.39 -7.11
C ILE A 163 -5.27 -16.00 -8.22
N TRP A 164 -3.93 -15.83 -8.15
CA TRP A 164 -3.03 -16.21 -9.24
C TRP A 164 -1.78 -16.99 -8.80
N GLY A 165 -1.47 -17.05 -7.50
CA GLY A 165 -0.22 -17.60 -6.98
C GLY A 165 -0.37 -18.97 -6.33
N GLU A 166 0.50 -19.24 -5.36
CA GLU A 166 0.64 -20.56 -4.71
C GLU A 166 -0.63 -21.02 -3.96
N ASN A 167 -1.45 -20.08 -3.51
CA ASN A 167 -2.68 -20.36 -2.78
C ASN A 167 -3.93 -20.37 -3.67
N TYR A 168 -3.76 -20.45 -4.99
CA TYR A 168 -4.88 -20.44 -5.93
C TYR A 168 -5.94 -21.50 -5.58
N GLY A 169 -7.21 -21.06 -5.54
CA GLY A 169 -8.34 -21.92 -5.21
C GLY A 169 -8.56 -22.20 -3.71
N GLN A 170 -7.68 -21.73 -2.84
CA GLN A 170 -7.88 -21.77 -1.39
C GLN A 170 -8.80 -20.61 -0.95
N GLN A 171 -9.49 -20.83 0.17
CA GLN A 171 -10.30 -19.77 0.75
C GLN A 171 -9.38 -18.71 1.39
N TRP A 172 -9.53 -17.46 0.96
CA TRP A 172 -8.86 -16.34 1.57
C TRP A 172 -9.66 -15.81 2.77
N PHE A 173 -8.97 -15.54 3.84
CA PHE A 173 -9.50 -14.82 4.98
C PHE A 173 -8.71 -13.53 5.15
N PRO A 174 -9.38 -12.37 5.29
CA PRO A 174 -8.66 -11.18 5.68
C PRO A 174 -7.99 -11.50 7.02
N THR A 175 -6.69 -11.65 7.01
CA THR A 175 -5.97 -11.59 8.28
C THR A 175 -6.29 -10.23 8.85
N LEU A 176 -6.86 -10.20 10.06
CA LEU A 176 -6.81 -9.01 10.89
C LEU A 176 -5.33 -8.79 11.26
N SER A 177 -4.49 -8.58 10.27
CA SER A 177 -3.20 -7.99 10.49
C SER A 177 -3.51 -6.57 10.92
N GLN A 178 -3.48 -6.33 12.21
CA GLN A 178 -3.10 -4.98 12.65
C GLN A 178 -1.89 -4.61 11.78
N PRO A 179 -1.88 -3.41 11.16
CA PRO A 179 -0.69 -2.94 10.51
C PRO A 179 0.46 -3.27 11.46
N LYS A 180 1.46 -4.00 11.02
CA LYS A 180 2.73 -4.10 11.74
C LYS A 180 3.29 -2.69 11.66
N PHE A 181 2.81 -1.86 12.56
CA PHE A 181 3.47 -0.61 12.85
C PHE A 181 4.90 -0.98 13.20
N ASP A 182 5.80 -0.26 12.65
CA ASP A 182 7.21 -0.45 12.91
C ASP A 182 7.44 -0.19 14.42
N GLU A 183 7.16 -1.23 15.23
CA GLU A 183 7.46 -1.23 16.67
C GLU A 183 8.94 -0.94 16.91
N ALA A 184 9.76 -0.98 15.83
CA ALA A 184 11.18 -0.81 15.88
C ALA A 184 11.60 0.58 16.33
N ASN A 185 10.79 1.61 16.11
CA ASN A 185 11.18 2.98 16.44
C ASN A 185 10.87 3.35 17.89
N VAL A 186 9.75 2.91 18.47
CA VAL A 186 9.41 3.25 19.86
C VAL A 186 9.94 2.19 20.83
N ARG A 187 10.95 2.58 21.60
CA ARG A 187 11.58 1.74 22.62
C ARG A 187 11.19 2.19 24.02
N VAL A 188 10.89 1.22 24.88
CA VAL A 188 10.58 1.43 26.28
C VAL A 188 11.55 0.58 27.11
N TYR A 189 12.35 1.20 27.92
CA TYR A 189 13.38 0.52 28.73
C TYR A 189 13.70 1.28 30.03
N PRO A 190 14.26 0.59 31.04
CA PRO A 190 14.43 -0.85 31.17
C PRO A 190 13.10 -1.56 31.48
N ILE A 191 12.93 -2.80 30.99
CA ILE A 191 11.86 -3.69 31.41
C ILE A 191 12.53 -5.04 31.80
N PRO A 192 12.41 -5.50 33.04
CA PRO A 192 11.72 -4.91 34.20
C PRO A 192 12.36 -3.63 34.73
N THR A 193 11.54 -2.76 35.35
CA THR A 193 11.99 -1.54 36.02
C THR A 193 11.65 -1.57 37.52
N ARG A 194 12.15 -0.60 38.29
CA ARG A 194 11.73 -0.37 39.67
C ARG A 194 10.73 0.78 39.72
N ASP A 195 11.09 1.96 39.24
CA ASP A 195 10.30 3.18 39.40
C ASP A 195 10.36 4.13 38.18
N GLU A 196 11.22 3.85 37.23
CA GLU A 196 11.43 4.75 36.08
C GLU A 196 11.63 3.98 34.78
N ILE A 197 11.05 4.47 33.70
CA ILE A 197 11.25 3.99 32.34
C ILE A 197 11.60 5.14 31.40
N THR A 198 12.36 4.80 30.36
CA THR A 198 12.66 5.69 29.25
C THR A 198 11.82 5.29 28.03
N ILE A 199 11.20 6.26 27.39
CA ILE A 199 10.50 6.11 26.13
C ILE A 199 11.30 6.88 25.07
N SER A 200 11.68 6.24 23.99
CA SER A 200 12.44 6.85 22.87
C SER A 200 11.84 6.45 21.53
N GLY A 201 12.15 7.22 20.47
CA GLY A 201 11.64 6.97 19.12
C GLY A 201 10.23 7.54 18.89
N VAL A 202 9.74 8.41 19.74
CA VAL A 202 8.54 9.22 19.54
C VAL A 202 8.96 10.47 18.79
N GLU A 203 8.44 10.68 17.57
CA GLU A 203 8.86 11.80 16.70
C GLU A 203 8.09 13.09 16.99
N SER A 204 6.89 12.98 17.58
CA SER A 204 6.00 14.10 17.90
C SER A 204 5.35 13.89 19.27
N PHE A 205 4.28 14.61 19.55
CA PHE A 205 3.50 14.40 20.77
C PHE A 205 2.86 13.01 20.78
N ALA A 206 2.91 12.36 21.95
CA ALA A 206 2.22 11.11 22.19
C ALA A 206 1.55 11.12 23.57
N LYS A 207 0.39 10.47 23.65
CA LYS A 207 -0.30 10.19 24.90
C LYS A 207 0.12 8.81 25.42
N VAL A 208 0.67 8.76 26.63
CA VAL A 208 1.02 7.52 27.33
C VAL A 208 -0.02 7.24 28.40
N GLU A 209 -0.62 6.07 28.32
CA GLU A 209 -1.58 5.56 29.29
C GLU A 209 -1.08 4.23 29.83
N ILE A 210 -1.14 4.04 31.15
CA ILE A 210 -0.76 2.76 31.80
C ILE A 210 -1.98 2.18 32.49
N TYR A 211 -2.19 0.90 32.27
CA TYR A 211 -3.32 0.15 32.82
C TYR A 211 -2.82 -1.03 33.64
N ALA A 212 -3.44 -1.22 34.79
CA ALA A 212 -3.31 -2.45 35.57
C ALA A 212 -3.97 -3.62 34.81
N ILE A 213 -3.62 -4.85 35.15
CA ILE A 213 -4.16 -6.06 34.49
C ILE A 213 -5.69 -6.21 34.60
N ASN A 214 -6.32 -5.54 35.56
CA ASN A 214 -7.78 -5.48 35.73
C ASN A 214 -8.44 -4.42 34.83
N GLY A 215 -7.67 -3.73 33.94
CA GLY A 215 -8.16 -2.70 33.07
C GLY A 215 -8.25 -1.29 33.64
N GLN A 216 -7.92 -1.10 34.94
CA GLN A 216 -7.92 0.21 35.56
C GLN A 216 -6.76 1.06 35.04
N GLN A 217 -7.05 2.26 34.56
CA GLN A 217 -6.04 3.24 34.19
C GLN A 217 -5.36 3.81 35.45
N VAL A 218 -4.05 3.65 35.53
CA VAL A 218 -3.25 4.05 36.71
C VAL A 218 -2.35 5.25 36.42
N LEU A 219 -2.09 5.55 35.14
CA LEU A 219 -1.34 6.73 34.73
C LEU A 219 -1.81 7.20 33.34
N SER A 220 -1.85 8.52 33.14
CA SER A 220 -2.01 9.15 31.84
C SER A 220 -1.11 10.38 31.76
N LYS A 221 -0.30 10.50 30.71
CA LYS A 221 0.61 11.61 30.51
C LYS A 221 0.87 11.86 29.03
N GLU A 222 0.95 13.13 28.65
CA GLU A 222 1.45 13.53 27.34
C GLU A 222 2.98 13.65 27.37
N ILE A 223 3.64 13.18 26.34
CA ILE A 223 5.09 13.18 26.18
C ILE A 223 5.47 13.70 24.80
N GLU A 224 6.70 14.16 24.68
CA GLU A 224 7.30 14.59 23.42
C GLU A 224 8.72 14.02 23.33
N GLY A 225 9.04 13.41 22.20
CA GLY A 225 10.38 12.90 21.92
C GLY A 225 10.89 11.89 22.96
N PHE A 226 12.18 12.03 23.30
CA PHE A 226 12.82 11.22 24.33
C PHE A 226 12.34 11.66 25.73
N THR A 227 11.70 10.75 26.46
CA THR A 227 11.10 11.07 27.78
C THR A 227 11.44 10.01 28.81
N GLN A 228 11.86 10.46 30.00
CA GLN A 228 11.95 9.63 31.21
C GLN A 228 10.66 9.80 32.04
N LEU A 229 10.04 8.68 32.40
CA LEU A 229 8.75 8.65 33.08
C LEU A 229 8.89 7.90 34.42
N LYS A 230 8.65 8.64 35.53
CA LYS A 230 8.54 8.02 36.84
C LYS A 230 7.17 7.37 37.03
N LEU A 231 7.19 6.13 37.51
CA LEU A 231 5.98 5.29 37.53
C LEU A 231 5.27 5.27 38.87
N ASN A 232 5.91 5.47 39.99
CA ASN A 232 5.31 5.46 41.36
C ASN A 232 4.15 4.44 41.49
N LEU A 233 4.31 3.23 40.95
CA LEU A 233 3.30 2.18 40.90
C LEU A 233 3.77 0.96 41.69
N PRO A 234 2.87 0.20 42.33
CA PRO A 234 3.21 -1.06 42.99
C PRO A 234 3.89 -2.07 42.05
N SER A 235 4.69 -2.98 42.64
CA SER A 235 5.27 -4.09 41.90
C SER A 235 4.17 -4.91 41.24
N GLY A 236 4.35 -5.20 39.94
CA GLY A 236 3.33 -5.90 39.16
C GLY A 236 3.53 -5.79 37.65
N MET A 237 2.60 -6.38 36.94
CA MET A 237 2.51 -6.30 35.49
C MET A 237 1.48 -5.24 35.08
N TYR A 238 1.83 -4.44 34.08
CA TYR A 238 0.99 -3.38 33.52
C TYR A 238 1.03 -3.39 32.01
N LEU A 239 0.01 -2.84 31.38
CA LEU A 239 -0.03 -2.56 29.96
C LEU A 239 0.14 -1.07 29.74
N MET A 240 1.14 -0.68 28.96
CA MET A 240 1.38 0.69 28.55
C MET A 240 0.88 0.88 27.13
N LYS A 241 0.01 1.85 26.92
CA LYS A 241 -0.47 2.29 25.62
C LYS A 241 0.20 3.63 25.29
N ILE A 242 0.86 3.71 24.13
CA ILE A 242 1.46 4.94 23.61
C ILE A 242 0.70 5.28 22.33
N GLN A 243 0.02 6.40 22.33
CA GLN A 243 -0.81 6.86 21.23
C GLN A 243 -0.22 8.15 20.65
N THR A 244 0.21 8.10 19.38
CA THR A 244 0.57 9.26 18.57
C THR A 244 -0.60 9.67 17.68
N GLU A 245 -0.43 10.70 16.84
CA GLU A 245 -1.45 11.09 15.86
C GLU A 245 -1.81 9.97 14.88
N ASN A 246 -0.82 9.15 14.52
CA ASN A 246 -0.96 8.16 13.45
C ASN A 246 -1.04 6.71 13.94
N GLN A 247 -0.70 6.42 15.21
CA GLN A 247 -0.58 5.04 15.67
C GLN A 247 -0.80 4.88 17.18
N THR A 248 -1.11 3.65 17.55
CA THR A 248 -1.18 3.22 18.95
C THR A 248 -0.31 1.99 19.17
N ILE A 249 0.61 2.07 20.12
CA ILE A 249 1.53 1.00 20.48
C ILE A 249 1.19 0.52 21.89
N THR A 250 1.14 -0.79 22.09
CA THR A 250 0.95 -1.39 23.41
C THR A 250 2.18 -2.19 23.81
N LYS A 251 2.75 -1.89 24.97
CA LYS A 251 3.90 -2.58 25.55
C LYS A 251 3.55 -3.13 26.93
N LYS A 252 3.99 -4.34 27.22
CA LYS A 252 3.94 -4.91 28.57
C LYS A 252 5.11 -4.37 29.38
N ILE A 253 4.84 -3.80 30.56
CA ILE A 253 5.88 -3.37 31.52
C ILE A 253 5.79 -4.18 32.80
N ILE A 254 6.92 -4.40 33.44
CA ILE A 254 7.04 -5.13 34.69
C ILE A 254 7.76 -4.23 35.70
N ILE A 255 7.12 -3.96 36.81
CA ILE A 255 7.66 -3.19 37.95
C ILE A 255 8.05 -4.18 39.07
N LYS A 256 9.28 -4.06 39.56
CA LYS A 256 9.84 -4.92 40.64
C LYS A 256 9.81 -4.22 41.97
#